data_e28b54c6cd4e8cc7046088972af7e36f
#
_entry.id   e28b54c6cd4e8cc7046088972af7e36f
#
_cell.length_a   1.000
_cell.length_b   1.000
_cell.length_c   1.000
_cell.angle_alpha   90.00
_cell.angle_beta   90.00
_cell.angle_gamma   90.00
#
_symmetry.space_group_name_H-M   'P 1'
#
loop_
_entity.id
_entity.type
_entity.pdbx_description
1 polymer ?
#
loop_
_entity_poly.entity_id
_entity_poly.type
_entity_poly.pdbx_seq_one_letter_code
_entity_poly.pdbx_strand_id
1 'polypeptide(L)'
;AYQTGDPQLALKGMAGKIGKSKGGSRLVDDVRYWAEWVQTQAQARIGECYPSDPDGATPVAYLWAKTITCPYCHGEIPLIKRFWLQQSGPSSGHVAYHLVVDKAARAYSVEILRGALAHQSEPDLGTMRGATVACIYCGMPSERDEIAAQGRSERMGQHLQVVVLSREGVSGRDYRPANDMDRAAFHRACELLAEAEAESYEFWGLERM
;
A
#
# COMPACT_ATOMS: atom_id res chain seq x y z
N ALA A 1 -1.03 -15.09 25.95
CA ALA A 1 -0.37 -14.66 27.18
C ALA A 1 1.02 -14.13 26.81
N TYR A 2 1.17 -12.83 26.70
CA TYR A 2 2.46 -12.17 26.65
C TYR A 2 3.12 -12.40 28.01
N GLN A 3 4.05 -13.34 28.07
CA GLN A 3 5.02 -13.32 29.15
C GLN A 3 5.92 -12.12 28.89
N THR A 4 5.71 -11.06 29.63
CA THR A 4 6.65 -9.95 29.78
C THR A 4 7.90 -10.48 30.46
N GLY A 5 8.74 -11.18 29.72
CA GLY A 5 10.11 -11.43 30.13
C GLY A 5 10.79 -10.07 30.25
N ASP A 6 11.45 -9.84 31.39
CA ASP A 6 12.23 -8.63 31.66
C ASP A 6 13.09 -8.31 30.41
N PRO A 7 12.92 -7.13 29.77
CA PRO A 7 13.71 -6.75 28.59
C PRO A 7 15.23 -6.82 28.83
N GLN A 8 15.67 -6.63 30.08
CA GLN A 8 17.06 -6.76 30.47
C GLN A 8 17.57 -8.21 30.49
N LEU A 9 16.70 -9.18 30.79
CA LEU A 9 17.03 -10.61 30.74
C LEU A 9 17.11 -11.09 29.29
N ALA A 10 16.25 -10.60 28.40
CA ALA A 10 16.34 -10.86 26.97
C ALA A 10 17.66 -10.32 26.40
N LEU A 11 18.07 -9.11 26.77
CA LEU A 11 19.33 -8.51 26.37
C LEU A 11 20.56 -9.28 26.91
N LYS A 12 20.52 -9.80 28.13
CA LYS A 12 21.60 -10.62 28.69
C LYS A 12 21.77 -11.98 28.01
N GLY A 13 20.65 -12.63 27.65
CA GLY A 13 20.69 -13.90 26.92
C GLY A 13 21.19 -13.77 25.49
N MET A 14 21.03 -12.58 24.88
CA MET A 14 21.41 -12.28 23.49
C MET A 14 22.84 -11.74 23.32
N ALA A 15 23.39 -11.09 24.36
CA ALA A 15 24.74 -10.54 24.32
C ALA A 15 25.83 -11.61 24.03
N GLY A 16 25.54 -12.89 24.24
CA GLY A 16 26.45 -14.02 23.93
C GLY A 16 26.36 -14.57 22.50
N LYS A 17 25.32 -14.17 21.72
CA LYS A 17 25.08 -14.68 20.36
C LYS A 17 25.47 -13.72 19.24
N ILE A 18 25.82 -12.49 19.57
CA ILE A 18 26.31 -11.51 18.59
C ILE A 18 27.70 -11.89 18.16
N GLY A 19 27.79 -12.47 16.97
CA GLY A 19 29.03 -12.99 16.42
C GLY A 19 30.11 -11.89 16.29
N LYS A 20 31.39 -12.27 16.46
CA LYS A 20 32.53 -11.38 16.25
C LYS A 20 32.56 -10.96 14.77
N SER A 21 32.30 -9.70 14.49
CA SER A 21 32.42 -9.11 13.15
C SER A 21 33.87 -9.17 12.69
N LYS A 22 34.11 -9.77 11.54
CA LYS A 22 35.37 -9.62 10.83
C LYS A 22 35.38 -8.27 10.09
N GLY A 23 35.72 -7.19 10.79
CA GLY A 23 36.00 -5.87 10.16
C GLY A 23 34.81 -4.91 10.00
N GLY A 24 33.62 -5.21 10.56
CA GLY A 24 32.46 -4.30 10.57
C GLY A 24 32.31 -3.55 11.89
N SER A 25 31.54 -2.44 11.90
CA SER A 25 31.17 -1.75 13.14
C SER A 25 30.16 -2.62 13.90
N ARG A 26 30.39 -2.84 15.19
CA ARG A 26 29.46 -3.55 16.10
C ARG A 26 28.03 -3.01 16.03
N LEU A 27 27.90 -1.70 15.88
CA LEU A 27 26.60 -1.06 15.71
C LEU A 27 25.84 -1.55 14.48
N VAL A 28 26.54 -1.75 13.36
CA VAL A 28 25.92 -2.26 12.11
C VAL A 28 25.41 -3.70 12.31
N ASP A 29 26.18 -4.51 13.00
CA ASP A 29 25.80 -5.91 13.27
C ASP A 29 24.61 -5.97 14.24
N ASP A 30 24.59 -5.13 15.26
CA ASP A 30 23.47 -5.01 16.20
C ASP A 30 22.20 -4.52 15.49
N VAL A 31 22.29 -3.53 14.59
CA VAL A 31 21.15 -3.04 13.81
C VAL A 31 20.59 -4.14 12.88
N ARG A 32 21.45 -4.88 12.20
CA ARG A 32 21.01 -6.00 11.34
C ARG A 32 20.32 -7.08 12.15
N TYR A 33 20.90 -7.48 13.25
CA TYR A 33 20.32 -8.50 14.13
C TYR A 33 18.90 -8.12 14.59
N TRP A 34 18.73 -6.88 15.08
CA TRP A 34 17.42 -6.42 15.53
C TRP A 34 16.42 -6.24 14.37
N ALA A 35 16.87 -5.82 13.20
CA ALA A 35 16.04 -5.73 12.01
C ALA A 35 15.52 -7.12 11.58
N GLU A 36 16.39 -8.13 11.55
CA GLU A 36 16.02 -9.52 11.25
C GLU A 36 15.06 -10.10 12.29
N TRP A 37 15.29 -9.80 13.57
CA TRP A 37 14.38 -10.22 14.63
C TRP A 37 12.99 -9.60 14.48
N VAL A 38 12.90 -8.28 14.27
CA VAL A 38 11.63 -7.57 14.04
C VAL A 38 10.93 -8.12 12.82
N GLN A 39 11.64 -8.32 11.71
CA GLN A 39 11.08 -8.91 10.50
C GLN A 39 10.50 -10.30 10.75
N THR A 40 11.22 -11.16 11.46
CA THR A 40 10.75 -12.51 11.80
C THR A 40 9.48 -12.47 12.65
N GLN A 41 9.43 -11.58 13.67
CA GLN A 41 8.25 -11.41 14.52
C GLN A 41 7.06 -10.85 13.73
N ALA A 42 7.29 -9.86 12.87
CA ALA A 42 6.26 -9.30 12.01
C ALA A 42 5.70 -10.36 11.03
N GLN A 43 6.59 -11.11 10.38
CA GLN A 43 6.20 -12.18 9.47
C GLN A 43 5.32 -13.24 10.17
N ALA A 44 5.65 -13.60 11.40
CA ALA A 44 4.87 -14.58 12.16
C ALA A 44 3.48 -14.07 12.55
N ARG A 45 3.31 -12.75 12.75
CA ARG A 45 2.05 -12.14 13.22
C ARG A 45 1.14 -11.69 12.11
N ILE A 46 1.69 -11.08 11.08
CA ILE A 46 0.93 -10.41 10.02
C ILE A 46 1.28 -10.91 8.61
N GLY A 47 2.12 -11.96 8.49
CA GLY A 47 2.54 -12.50 7.20
C GLY A 47 1.38 -12.95 6.33
N GLU A 48 0.30 -13.46 6.92
CA GLU A 48 -0.92 -13.84 6.19
C GLU A 48 -1.63 -12.68 5.49
N CYS A 49 -1.39 -11.43 5.95
CA CYS A 49 -1.91 -10.21 5.32
C CYS A 49 -1.10 -9.78 4.08
N TYR A 50 -0.01 -10.47 3.79
CA TYR A 50 0.88 -10.20 2.66
C TYR A 50 1.13 -11.48 1.83
N PRO A 51 0.07 -12.05 1.23
CA PRO A 51 0.20 -13.30 0.49
C PRO A 51 1.12 -13.10 -0.72
N SER A 52 2.00 -14.07 -0.96
CA SER A 52 2.77 -14.12 -2.20
C SER A 52 1.85 -14.37 -3.38
N ASP A 53 2.21 -13.84 -4.55
CA ASP A 53 1.49 -14.10 -5.78
C ASP A 53 1.63 -15.60 -6.17
N PRO A 54 0.66 -16.16 -6.91
CA PRO A 54 0.69 -17.56 -7.35
C PRO A 54 1.93 -17.93 -8.15
N ASP A 55 2.59 -16.96 -8.78
CA ASP A 55 3.82 -17.13 -9.56
C ASP A 55 5.11 -16.95 -8.72
N GLY A 56 4.97 -16.84 -7.39
CA GLY A 56 6.08 -16.71 -6.44
C GLY A 56 6.63 -15.27 -6.31
N ALA A 57 6.02 -14.28 -6.97
CA ALA A 57 6.40 -12.89 -6.76
C ALA A 57 5.94 -12.40 -5.38
N THR A 58 6.75 -11.56 -4.74
CA THR A 58 6.45 -11.02 -3.42
C THR A 58 5.93 -9.60 -3.54
N PRO A 59 4.72 -9.28 -3.02
CA PRO A 59 4.25 -7.92 -2.90
C PRO A 59 5.16 -7.09 -2.00
N VAL A 60 5.63 -5.94 -2.49
CA VAL A 60 6.53 -5.03 -1.76
C VAL A 60 5.91 -3.66 -1.52
N ALA A 61 4.85 -3.31 -2.24
CA ALA A 61 4.06 -2.10 -2.00
C ALA A 61 2.66 -2.23 -2.59
N TYR A 62 1.71 -1.52 -1.96
CA TYR A 62 0.33 -1.42 -2.38
C TYR A 62 0.01 0.05 -2.63
N LEU A 63 -0.40 0.37 -3.86
CA LEU A 63 -0.69 1.75 -4.27
C LEU A 63 -2.19 2.02 -4.19
N TRP A 64 -2.55 2.90 -3.29
CA TRP A 64 -3.93 3.31 -3.01
C TRP A 64 -4.22 4.68 -3.60
N ALA A 65 -5.42 4.88 -4.10
CA ALA A 65 -5.97 6.19 -4.38
C ALA A 65 -7.05 6.53 -3.34
N LYS A 66 -7.03 7.74 -2.80
CA LYS A 66 -8.19 8.27 -2.09
C LYS A 66 -9.31 8.50 -3.10
N THR A 67 -10.54 8.33 -2.67
CA THR A 67 -11.71 8.48 -3.53
C THR A 67 -12.71 9.45 -2.92
N ILE A 68 -13.49 10.10 -3.79
CA ILE A 68 -14.65 10.90 -3.41
C ILE A 68 -15.88 10.40 -4.15
N THR A 69 -17.05 10.68 -3.61
CA THR A 69 -18.31 10.44 -4.31
C THR A 69 -18.66 11.62 -5.19
N CYS A 70 -18.94 11.39 -6.48
CA CYS A 70 -19.40 12.42 -7.39
C CYS A 70 -20.75 13.00 -6.93
N PRO A 71 -20.89 14.31 -6.74
CA PRO A 71 -22.15 14.90 -6.30
C PRO A 71 -23.29 14.78 -7.34
N TYR A 72 -22.96 14.52 -8.59
CA TYR A 72 -23.93 14.46 -9.70
C TYR A 72 -24.40 13.04 -10.02
N CYS A 73 -23.47 12.11 -10.17
CA CYS A 73 -23.81 10.74 -10.58
C CYS A 73 -23.60 9.70 -9.48
N HIS A 74 -23.08 10.12 -8.31
CA HIS A 74 -22.77 9.26 -7.15
C HIS A 74 -21.73 8.16 -7.42
N GLY A 75 -21.02 8.19 -8.56
CA GLY A 75 -19.91 7.30 -8.82
C GLY A 75 -18.68 7.64 -7.98
N GLU A 76 -17.89 6.65 -7.64
CA GLU A 76 -16.66 6.83 -6.87
C GLU A 76 -15.51 7.29 -7.78
N ILE A 77 -14.91 8.44 -7.49
CA ILE A 77 -13.87 9.06 -8.30
C ILE A 77 -12.53 8.92 -7.58
N PRO A 78 -11.53 8.23 -8.16
CA PRO A 78 -10.21 8.18 -7.57
C PRO A 78 -9.46 9.50 -7.79
N LEU A 79 -8.78 9.99 -6.76
CA LEU A 79 -7.98 11.22 -6.76
C LEU A 79 -6.55 10.90 -7.17
N ILE A 80 -6.25 10.96 -8.45
CA ILE A 80 -4.97 10.58 -9.04
C ILE A 80 -4.39 11.77 -9.79
N LYS A 81 -3.15 12.15 -9.47
CA LYS A 81 -2.44 13.23 -10.16
C LYS A 81 -1.75 12.75 -11.43
N ARG A 82 -1.15 11.59 -11.39
CA ARG A 82 -0.40 10.97 -12.50
C ARG A 82 -0.55 9.46 -12.44
N PHE A 83 -0.50 8.83 -13.59
CA PHE A 83 -0.62 7.38 -13.73
C PHE A 83 0.73 6.66 -13.87
N TRP A 84 1.86 7.39 -13.84
CA TRP A 84 3.18 6.79 -13.89
C TRP A 84 3.48 5.90 -12.68
N LEU A 85 4.01 4.71 -12.95
CA LEU A 85 4.57 3.78 -11.96
C LEU A 85 6.09 3.77 -11.99
N GLN A 86 6.66 3.84 -13.20
CA GLN A 86 8.11 3.86 -13.41
C GLN A 86 8.46 4.69 -14.64
N GLN A 87 9.41 5.60 -14.47
CA GLN A 87 9.95 6.44 -15.55
C GLN A 87 11.48 6.41 -15.60
N SER A 88 12.13 5.52 -14.84
CA SER A 88 13.58 5.40 -14.82
C SER A 88 14.10 4.53 -15.96
N GLY A 89 15.23 4.93 -16.54
CA GLY A 89 15.85 4.20 -17.64
C GLY A 89 15.29 4.51 -19.03
N PRO A 90 15.51 3.63 -20.01
CA PRO A 90 14.98 3.80 -21.36
C PRO A 90 13.46 3.81 -21.39
N SER A 91 12.86 4.54 -22.31
CA SER A 91 11.41 4.67 -22.45
C SER A 91 10.68 3.32 -22.66
N SER A 92 11.37 2.31 -23.19
CA SER A 92 10.86 0.95 -23.30
C SER A 92 10.59 0.28 -21.95
N GLY A 93 11.27 0.71 -20.90
CA GLY A 93 11.09 0.25 -19.52
C GLY A 93 10.11 1.09 -18.70
N HIS A 94 9.53 2.15 -19.28
CA HIS A 94 8.55 2.97 -18.58
C HIS A 94 7.25 2.20 -18.37
N VAL A 95 6.63 2.38 -17.21
CA VAL A 95 5.39 1.70 -16.82
C VAL A 95 4.41 2.73 -16.30
N ALA A 96 3.19 2.65 -16.77
CA ALA A 96 2.06 3.42 -16.28
C ALA A 96 0.87 2.48 -16.05
N TYR A 97 -0.16 2.97 -15.38
CA TYR A 97 -1.45 2.30 -15.35
C TYR A 97 -2.52 3.19 -15.99
N HIS A 98 -3.62 2.59 -16.36
CA HIS A 98 -4.76 3.25 -16.99
C HIS A 98 -6.05 2.78 -16.30
N LEU A 99 -7.05 3.67 -16.26
CA LEU A 99 -8.38 3.33 -15.75
C LEU A 99 -9.28 2.93 -16.93
N VAL A 100 -9.70 1.69 -16.95
CA VAL A 100 -10.73 1.20 -17.88
C VAL A 100 -12.09 1.42 -17.23
N VAL A 101 -12.83 2.42 -17.73
CA VAL A 101 -14.04 2.93 -17.09
C VAL A 101 -15.30 2.34 -17.72
N ASP A 102 -16.11 1.65 -16.91
CA ASP A 102 -17.48 1.31 -17.25
C ASP A 102 -18.45 2.38 -16.72
N LYS A 103 -18.89 3.25 -17.63
CA LYS A 103 -19.79 4.36 -17.28
C LYS A 103 -21.19 3.90 -16.88
N ALA A 104 -21.65 2.78 -17.40
CA ALA A 104 -22.98 2.25 -17.13
C ALA A 104 -23.01 1.63 -15.72
N ALA A 105 -22.03 0.81 -15.40
CA ALA A 105 -21.88 0.20 -14.09
C ALA A 105 -21.34 1.16 -13.02
N ARG A 106 -20.82 2.34 -13.42
CA ARG A 106 -20.07 3.27 -12.53
C ARG A 106 -18.94 2.57 -11.79
N ALA A 107 -18.22 1.75 -12.51
CA ALA A 107 -17.08 0.99 -12.04
C ALA A 107 -15.87 1.25 -12.93
N TYR A 108 -14.69 0.96 -12.42
CA TYR A 108 -13.48 0.97 -13.22
C TYR A 108 -12.56 -0.18 -12.80
N SER A 109 -11.73 -0.61 -13.72
CA SER A 109 -10.62 -1.50 -13.49
C SER A 109 -9.30 -0.82 -13.86
N VAL A 110 -8.20 -1.40 -13.42
CA VAL A 110 -6.85 -0.89 -13.68
C VAL A 110 -6.17 -1.81 -14.71
N GLU A 111 -5.54 -1.20 -15.71
CA GLU A 111 -4.69 -1.89 -16.69
C GLU A 111 -3.26 -1.36 -16.58
N ILE A 112 -2.26 -2.26 -16.64
CA ILE A 112 -0.84 -1.88 -16.64
C ILE A 112 -0.34 -1.76 -18.07
N LEU A 113 0.19 -0.59 -18.40
CA LEU A 113 0.73 -0.27 -19.71
C LEU A 113 2.25 -0.12 -19.65
N ARG A 114 2.95 -0.59 -20.67
CA ARG A 114 4.42 -0.61 -20.71
C ARG A 114 4.95 0.02 -21.99
N GLY A 115 6.13 0.65 -21.91
CA GLY A 115 6.85 1.22 -23.06
C GLY A 115 6.01 2.23 -23.83
N ALA A 116 5.85 2.03 -25.13
CA ALA A 116 5.13 2.95 -26.01
C ALA A 116 3.65 3.12 -25.60
N LEU A 117 2.98 2.07 -25.17
CA LEU A 117 1.58 2.13 -24.74
C LEU A 117 1.42 2.99 -23.47
N ALA A 118 2.39 2.92 -22.54
CA ALA A 118 2.39 3.77 -21.37
C ALA A 118 2.43 5.27 -21.74
N HIS A 119 3.23 5.64 -22.73
CA HIS A 119 3.31 7.02 -23.23
C HIS A 119 2.05 7.48 -23.98
N GLN A 120 1.43 6.59 -24.75
CA GLN A 120 0.21 6.89 -25.51
C GLN A 120 -1.02 7.11 -24.62
N SER A 121 -1.00 6.60 -23.37
CA SER A 121 -2.10 6.78 -22.41
C SER A 121 -2.10 8.14 -21.70
N GLU A 122 -1.21 9.06 -22.06
CA GLU A 122 -1.05 10.38 -21.44
C GLU A 122 -0.98 10.34 -19.91
N PRO A 123 -0.07 9.55 -19.31
CA PRO A 123 -0.07 9.23 -17.88
C PRO A 123 0.26 10.42 -16.97
N ASP A 124 0.69 11.55 -17.52
CA ASP A 124 0.83 12.81 -16.79
C ASP A 124 -0.53 13.50 -16.51
N LEU A 125 -1.58 13.05 -17.19
CA LEU A 125 -2.93 13.55 -17.06
C LEU A 125 -3.75 12.61 -16.16
N GLY A 126 -3.67 12.81 -14.84
CA GLY A 126 -4.51 12.09 -13.88
C GLY A 126 -5.97 12.55 -13.90
N THR A 127 -6.75 12.07 -12.96
CA THR A 127 -8.14 12.53 -12.75
C THR A 127 -8.18 13.93 -12.16
N MET A 128 -7.14 14.34 -11.44
CA MET A 128 -7.02 15.65 -10.82
C MET A 128 -6.35 16.67 -11.73
N ARG A 129 -6.92 17.86 -11.79
CA ARG A 129 -6.37 19.08 -12.45
C ARG A 129 -6.22 20.17 -11.39
N GLY A 130 -5.03 20.29 -10.82
CA GLY A 130 -4.84 21.17 -9.67
C GLY A 130 -5.65 20.70 -8.47
N ALA A 131 -6.60 21.52 -8.02
CA ALA A 131 -7.48 21.22 -6.88
C ALA A 131 -8.88 20.70 -7.29
N THR A 132 -9.13 20.54 -8.60
CA THR A 132 -10.39 20.05 -9.17
C THR A 132 -10.21 18.64 -9.68
N VAL A 133 -11.25 17.82 -9.61
CA VAL A 133 -11.28 16.48 -10.20
C VAL A 133 -12.45 16.37 -11.17
N ALA A 134 -12.20 15.83 -12.36
CA ALA A 134 -13.26 15.50 -13.30
C ALA A 134 -13.79 14.07 -13.04
N CYS A 135 -15.11 13.93 -12.96
CA CYS A 135 -15.72 12.62 -12.78
C CYS A 135 -15.44 11.73 -13.99
N ILE A 136 -14.86 10.57 -13.75
CA ILE A 136 -14.52 9.62 -14.81
C ILE A 136 -15.76 9.01 -15.51
N TYR A 137 -16.93 9.11 -14.88
CA TYR A 137 -18.19 8.56 -15.40
C TYR A 137 -19.05 9.59 -16.15
N CYS A 138 -19.35 10.72 -15.53
CA CYS A 138 -20.24 11.74 -16.11
C CYS A 138 -19.52 12.98 -16.62
N GLY A 139 -18.22 13.13 -16.40
CA GLY A 139 -17.41 14.26 -16.83
C GLY A 139 -17.58 15.55 -16.03
N MET A 140 -18.52 15.61 -15.06
CA MET A 140 -18.75 16.79 -14.25
C MET A 140 -17.60 17.05 -13.28
N PRO A 141 -17.16 18.30 -13.13
CA PRO A 141 -16.09 18.63 -12.19
C PRO A 141 -16.59 18.65 -10.74
N SER A 142 -15.73 18.25 -9.83
CA SER A 142 -15.86 18.50 -8.38
C SER A 142 -14.74 19.43 -7.97
N GLU A 143 -15.12 20.55 -7.38
CA GLU A 143 -14.20 21.61 -6.99
C GLU A 143 -13.55 21.32 -5.64
N ARG A 144 -12.51 22.10 -5.33
CA ARG A 144 -11.72 21.98 -4.10
C ARG A 144 -12.58 21.93 -2.83
N ASP A 145 -13.60 22.77 -2.75
CA ASP A 145 -14.43 22.90 -1.54
C ASP A 145 -15.28 21.63 -1.31
N GLU A 146 -15.79 21.04 -2.39
CA GLU A 146 -16.51 19.76 -2.34
C GLU A 146 -15.58 18.61 -1.89
N ILE A 147 -14.38 18.54 -2.48
CA ILE A 147 -13.37 17.54 -2.09
C ILE A 147 -13.00 17.72 -0.60
N ALA A 148 -12.76 18.96 -0.18
CA ALA A 148 -12.40 19.27 1.21
C ALA A 148 -13.57 18.98 2.19
N ALA A 149 -14.82 19.21 1.77
CA ALA A 149 -16.00 18.90 2.57
C ALA A 149 -16.12 17.39 2.82
N GLN A 150 -15.91 16.56 1.78
CA GLN A 150 -15.92 15.11 1.94
C GLN A 150 -14.77 14.63 2.84
N GLY A 151 -13.60 15.25 2.74
CA GLY A 151 -12.48 14.97 3.64
C GLY A 151 -12.76 15.28 5.10
N ARG A 152 -13.32 16.46 5.38
CA ARG A 152 -13.66 16.87 6.76
C ARG A 152 -14.78 16.02 7.38
N SER A 153 -15.69 15.51 6.56
CA SER A 153 -16.80 14.65 7.03
C SER A 153 -16.47 13.16 7.01
N GLU A 154 -15.18 12.78 6.82
CA GLU A 154 -14.69 11.40 6.77
C GLU A 154 -15.40 10.52 5.72
N ARG A 155 -15.99 11.14 4.70
CA ARG A 155 -16.69 10.44 3.60
C ARG A 155 -15.79 10.06 2.44
N MET A 156 -14.48 10.36 2.53
CA MET A 156 -13.51 9.89 1.54
C MET A 156 -13.28 8.40 1.69
N GLY A 157 -13.41 7.67 0.57
CA GLY A 157 -13.02 6.29 0.49
C GLY A 157 -11.55 6.11 0.12
N GLN A 158 -11.20 4.88 -0.16
CA GLN A 158 -9.91 4.50 -0.72
C GLN A 158 -10.06 3.24 -1.57
N HIS A 159 -9.33 3.21 -2.68
CA HIS A 159 -9.37 2.08 -3.59
C HIS A 159 -7.94 1.62 -3.91
N LEU A 160 -7.67 0.32 -3.76
CA LEU A 160 -6.39 -0.28 -4.11
C LEU A 160 -6.29 -0.38 -5.63
N GLN A 161 -5.27 0.25 -6.21
CA GLN A 161 -5.07 0.36 -7.65
C GLN A 161 -4.11 -0.71 -8.18
N VAL A 162 -2.90 -0.71 -7.63
CA VAL A 162 -1.77 -1.47 -8.17
C VAL A 162 -0.99 -2.11 -7.04
N VAL A 163 -0.52 -3.32 -7.27
CA VAL A 163 0.44 -4.02 -6.42
C VAL A 163 1.81 -4.00 -7.11
N VAL A 164 2.81 -3.60 -6.34
CA VAL A 164 4.22 -3.61 -6.77
C VAL A 164 4.85 -4.91 -6.32
N LEU A 165 5.47 -5.62 -7.22
CA LEU A 165 6.03 -6.94 -7.01
C LEU A 165 7.56 -6.93 -7.11
N SER A 166 8.19 -7.82 -6.34
CA SER A 166 9.60 -8.16 -6.44
C SER A 166 9.74 -9.64 -6.70
N ARG A 167 10.71 -10.03 -7.53
CA ARG A 167 11.05 -11.43 -7.77
C ARG A 167 12.48 -11.69 -7.33
N GLU A 168 12.70 -12.80 -6.65
CA GLU A 168 14.03 -13.20 -6.26
C GLU A 168 14.92 -13.41 -7.49
N GLY A 169 16.14 -12.90 -7.44
CA GLY A 169 17.11 -12.99 -8.54
C GLY A 169 16.83 -12.09 -9.74
N VAL A 170 15.74 -11.31 -9.74
CA VAL A 170 15.40 -10.38 -10.83
C VAL A 170 15.56 -8.95 -10.34
N SER A 171 16.36 -8.16 -11.06
CA SER A 171 16.49 -6.73 -10.78
C SER A 171 15.28 -5.96 -11.31
N GLY A 172 14.79 -4.99 -10.51
CA GLY A 172 13.67 -4.13 -10.88
C GLY A 172 12.39 -4.46 -10.11
N ARG A 173 11.31 -3.81 -10.53
CA ARG A 173 9.97 -3.99 -9.99
C ARG A 173 9.02 -4.45 -11.08
N ASP A 174 8.07 -5.29 -10.71
CA ASP A 174 6.95 -5.63 -11.57
C ASP A 174 5.66 -5.02 -10.99
N TYR A 175 4.63 -4.94 -11.80
CA TYR A 175 3.39 -4.26 -11.45
C TYR A 175 2.21 -5.06 -11.97
N ARG A 176 1.20 -5.24 -11.16
CA ARG A 176 -0.10 -5.79 -11.57
C ARG A 176 -1.27 -4.98 -10.98
N PRO A 177 -2.43 -5.03 -11.60
CA PRO A 177 -3.65 -4.54 -10.97
C PRO A 177 -3.91 -5.27 -9.64
N ALA A 178 -4.54 -4.56 -8.70
CA ALA A 178 -5.04 -5.20 -7.48
C ALA A 178 -6.20 -6.15 -7.82
N ASN A 179 -6.24 -7.28 -7.11
CA ASN A 179 -7.26 -8.31 -7.26
C ASN A 179 -8.03 -8.55 -5.97
N ASP A 180 -8.95 -9.52 -5.98
CA ASP A 180 -9.80 -9.82 -4.82
C ASP A 180 -9.00 -10.43 -3.65
N MET A 181 -7.91 -11.15 -3.93
CA MET A 181 -7.02 -11.66 -2.87
C MET A 181 -6.36 -10.52 -2.10
N ASP A 182 -5.90 -9.46 -2.79
CA ASP A 182 -5.29 -8.29 -2.14
C ASP A 182 -6.31 -7.56 -1.27
N ARG A 183 -7.54 -7.43 -1.76
CA ARG A 183 -8.64 -6.81 -1.00
C ARG A 183 -9.02 -7.62 0.23
N ALA A 184 -9.12 -8.95 0.09
CA ALA A 184 -9.40 -9.85 1.21
C ALA A 184 -8.28 -9.81 2.27
N ALA A 185 -7.02 -9.81 1.83
CA ALA A 185 -5.86 -9.67 2.73
C ALA A 185 -5.89 -8.34 3.50
N PHE A 186 -6.26 -7.23 2.83
CA PHE A 186 -6.42 -5.94 3.50
C PHE A 186 -7.55 -5.96 4.52
N HIS A 187 -8.71 -6.54 4.20
CA HIS A 187 -9.81 -6.67 5.17
C HIS A 187 -9.39 -7.50 6.39
N ARG A 188 -8.68 -8.61 6.16
CA ARG A 188 -8.13 -9.41 7.26
C ARG A 188 -7.15 -8.61 8.12
N ALA A 189 -6.29 -7.80 7.51
CA ALA A 189 -5.38 -6.91 8.25
C ALA A 189 -6.13 -5.90 9.12
N CYS A 190 -7.23 -5.33 8.62
CA CYS A 190 -8.09 -4.41 9.40
C CYS A 190 -8.74 -5.11 10.60
N GLU A 191 -9.20 -6.36 10.43
CA GLU A 191 -9.76 -7.17 11.53
C GLU A 191 -8.71 -7.43 12.62
N LEU A 192 -7.52 -7.91 12.22
CA LEU A 192 -6.41 -8.16 13.16
C LEU A 192 -5.97 -6.89 13.89
N LEU A 193 -5.96 -5.75 13.19
CA LEU A 193 -5.66 -4.46 13.82
C LEU A 193 -6.70 -4.11 14.88
N ALA A 194 -7.99 -4.25 14.57
CA ALA A 194 -9.07 -3.96 15.51
C ALA A 194 -9.02 -4.88 16.75
N GLU A 195 -8.71 -6.18 16.56
CA GLU A 195 -8.50 -7.13 17.64
C GLU A 195 -7.31 -6.70 18.52
N ALA A 196 -6.17 -6.37 17.91
CA ALA A 196 -4.96 -5.94 18.63
C ALA A 196 -5.14 -4.61 19.36
N GLU A 197 -5.89 -3.66 18.80
CA GLU A 197 -6.25 -2.42 19.47
C GLU A 197 -7.13 -2.67 20.69
N ALA A 198 -8.13 -3.54 20.58
CA ALA A 198 -9.01 -3.89 21.69
C ALA A 198 -8.21 -4.51 22.86
N GLU A 199 -7.32 -5.47 22.55
CA GLU A 199 -6.44 -6.08 23.56
C GLU A 199 -5.50 -5.05 24.20
N SER A 200 -4.95 -4.12 23.42
CA SER A 200 -4.06 -3.07 23.93
C SER A 200 -4.78 -2.11 24.85
N TYR A 201 -6.00 -1.70 24.53
CA TYR A 201 -6.82 -0.84 25.40
C TYR A 201 -7.15 -1.53 26.71
N GLU A 202 -7.51 -2.81 26.68
CA GLU A 202 -7.79 -3.59 27.87
C GLU A 202 -6.54 -3.74 28.75
N PHE A 203 -5.38 -4.01 28.16
CA PHE A 203 -4.11 -4.16 28.86
C PHE A 203 -3.63 -2.86 29.52
N TRP A 204 -3.77 -1.71 28.86
CA TRP A 204 -3.31 -0.41 29.37
C TRP A 204 -4.37 0.32 30.20
N GLY A 205 -5.60 -0.19 30.29
CA GLY A 205 -6.72 0.47 30.98
C GLY A 205 -7.10 1.81 30.35
N LEU A 206 -6.86 1.97 29.04
CA LEU A 206 -7.18 3.18 28.29
C LEU A 206 -8.59 3.06 27.74
N GLU A 207 -9.45 4.06 28.00
CA GLU A 207 -10.74 4.17 27.34
C GLU A 207 -10.56 4.73 25.91
N ARG A 208 -11.35 4.23 24.96
CA ARG A 208 -11.41 4.81 23.60
C ARG A 208 -11.90 6.25 23.72
N MET A 209 -11.07 7.19 23.30
CA MET A 209 -11.48 8.58 23.13
C MET A 209 -12.21 8.77 21.79
#